data_76c72db6bbeb07fe68c04855d5e0e057
#
_entry.id   76c72db6bbeb07fe68c04855d5e0e057
#
_cell.length_a   1.000
_cell.length_b   1.000
_cell.length_c   1.000
_cell.angle_alpha   90.00
_cell.angle_beta   90.00
_cell.angle_gamma   90.00
#
_symmetry.space_group_name_H-M   'P 1'
#
loop_
_entity.id
_entity.type
_entity.pdbx_description
1 polymer ?
#
loop_
_entity_poly.entity_id
_entity_poly.type
_entity_poly.pdbx_seq_one_letter_code
_entity_poly.pdbx_strand_id
1 'polypeptide(L)'
;MIKVHDEFTQLKEVVLGDVNKNLVKHAPKDEQSLIHDIFDETREDLDAIAKIYQDNDIVVHRPKILNEHADDINIPFVSTKGIRNPLSPRDPFIVIGNTILETAGYRADMMFEHLFYKQTFMSKYTNSSCKWIKMPTPSYDKNCIDDSNVLDSEPIIDAAQILRLGDCLIISNSGAINKHGIDWMRRHFEDYKIIEAELEGHIDAQIKIIRPGLMITPYQKSDLPQCLQ
;
A
#
# COMPACT_ATOMS: atom_id res chain seq x y z
N MET A 1 -5.44 -20.34 -2.56
CA MET A 1 -4.55 -20.28 -1.37
C MET A 1 -3.68 -19.04 -1.55
N ILE A 2 -3.65 -18.13 -0.58
CA ILE A 2 -2.74 -16.96 -0.60
C ILE A 2 -1.34 -17.46 -0.26
N LYS A 3 -0.36 -17.16 -1.12
CA LYS A 3 1.04 -17.49 -0.89
C LYS A 3 1.93 -16.61 -1.78
N VAL A 4 2.61 -15.61 -1.18
CA VAL A 4 3.45 -14.65 -1.91
C VAL A 4 4.78 -14.50 -1.19
N HIS A 5 5.87 -14.91 -1.84
CA HIS A 5 7.22 -14.89 -1.25
C HIS A 5 8.18 -13.94 -1.99
N ASP A 6 7.81 -13.46 -3.16
CA ASP A 6 8.67 -12.63 -3.99
C ASP A 6 7.85 -11.68 -4.89
N GLU A 7 8.55 -10.83 -5.63
CA GLU A 7 7.94 -9.84 -6.53
C GLU A 7 7.91 -10.31 -8.00
N PHE A 8 8.37 -11.53 -8.31
CA PHE A 8 8.56 -12.00 -9.70
C PHE A 8 7.89 -13.34 -10.02
N THR A 9 7.39 -14.09 -9.05
CA THR A 9 6.59 -15.30 -9.31
C THR A 9 5.36 -14.93 -10.13
N GLN A 10 5.01 -15.80 -11.09
CA GLN A 10 3.89 -15.56 -12.00
C GLN A 10 2.63 -15.10 -11.27
N LEU A 11 2.17 -13.89 -11.62
CA LEU A 11 0.96 -13.30 -11.06
C LEU A 11 -0.27 -14.13 -11.43
N LYS A 12 -1.13 -14.42 -10.47
CA LYS A 12 -2.39 -15.15 -10.64
C LYS A 12 -3.60 -14.28 -10.32
N GLU A 13 -3.45 -13.44 -9.31
CA GLU A 13 -4.49 -12.53 -8.86
C GLU A 13 -3.85 -11.21 -8.44
N VAL A 14 -4.52 -10.12 -8.70
CA VAL A 14 -4.06 -8.77 -8.35
C VAL A 14 -5.22 -7.95 -7.79
N VAL A 15 -4.91 -7.09 -6.84
CA VAL A 15 -5.79 -5.99 -6.44
C VAL A 15 -5.31 -4.75 -7.17
N LEU A 16 -6.14 -4.21 -8.03
CA LEU A 16 -5.89 -2.98 -8.77
C LEU A 16 -6.70 -1.84 -8.17
N GLY A 17 -6.10 -0.67 -8.04
CA GLY A 17 -6.76 0.51 -7.50
C GLY A 17 -7.95 1.00 -8.31
N ASP A 18 -8.66 1.98 -7.78
CA ASP A 18 -9.77 2.68 -8.45
C ASP A 18 -9.88 4.12 -7.97
N VAL A 19 -10.74 4.92 -8.58
CA VAL A 19 -10.97 6.34 -8.26
C VAL A 19 -12.30 6.53 -7.57
N ASN A 20 -12.31 7.22 -6.44
CA ASN A 20 -13.53 7.68 -5.80
C ASN A 20 -13.87 9.10 -6.31
N LYS A 21 -14.67 9.20 -7.37
CA LYS A 21 -15.07 10.48 -7.97
C LYS A 21 -15.82 11.40 -7.02
N ASN A 22 -16.44 10.87 -5.96
CA ASN A 22 -17.16 11.70 -4.98
C ASN A 22 -16.22 12.60 -4.15
N LEU A 23 -14.89 12.33 -4.17
CA LEU A 23 -13.91 13.19 -3.50
C LEU A 23 -13.73 14.55 -4.19
N VAL A 24 -14.15 14.69 -5.44
CA VAL A 24 -14.13 15.98 -6.17
C VAL A 24 -14.85 17.08 -5.38
N LYS A 25 -15.88 16.75 -4.58
CA LYS A 25 -16.60 17.70 -3.76
C LYS A 25 -15.74 18.49 -2.76
N HIS A 26 -14.57 17.95 -2.40
CA HIS A 26 -13.63 18.57 -1.46
C HIS A 26 -12.60 19.48 -2.12
N ALA A 27 -12.50 19.42 -3.45
CA ALA A 27 -11.63 20.30 -4.22
C ALA A 27 -12.19 21.74 -4.30
N PRO A 28 -11.33 22.75 -4.51
CA PRO A 28 -11.75 24.09 -4.84
C PRO A 28 -12.73 24.09 -6.03
N LYS A 29 -13.75 24.95 -5.99
CA LYS A 29 -14.82 24.93 -7.01
C LYS A 29 -14.31 25.14 -8.44
N ASP A 30 -13.29 25.95 -8.60
CA ASP A 30 -12.64 26.26 -9.88
C ASP A 30 -11.77 25.11 -10.39
N GLU A 31 -11.36 24.19 -9.53
CA GLU A 31 -10.56 23.01 -9.89
C GLU A 31 -11.40 21.73 -10.07
N GLN A 32 -12.67 21.72 -9.64
CA GLN A 32 -13.50 20.51 -9.64
C GLN A 32 -13.65 19.89 -11.03
N SER A 33 -13.80 20.71 -12.09
CA SER A 33 -13.88 20.18 -13.45
C SER A 33 -12.60 19.49 -13.88
N LEU A 34 -11.46 20.11 -13.64
CA LEU A 34 -10.15 19.53 -13.98
C LEU A 34 -9.90 18.22 -13.22
N ILE A 35 -10.20 18.21 -11.92
CA ILE A 35 -10.03 17.01 -11.09
C ILE A 35 -10.98 15.89 -11.54
N HIS A 36 -12.18 16.23 -11.95
CA HIS A 36 -13.13 15.26 -12.51
C HIS A 36 -12.58 14.61 -13.78
N ASP A 37 -12.03 15.42 -14.70
CA ASP A 37 -11.44 14.94 -15.95
C ASP A 37 -10.22 14.04 -15.67
N ILE A 38 -9.34 14.44 -14.73
CA ILE A 38 -8.20 13.61 -14.28
C ILE A 38 -8.69 12.26 -13.70
N PHE A 39 -9.78 12.26 -12.93
CA PHE A 39 -10.33 11.02 -12.37
C PHE A 39 -10.94 10.13 -13.45
N ASP A 40 -11.54 10.71 -14.49
CA ASP A 40 -12.07 9.94 -15.63
C ASP A 40 -10.94 9.29 -16.42
N GLU A 41 -9.91 10.04 -16.81
CA GLU A 41 -8.72 9.52 -17.49
C GLU A 41 -8.02 8.43 -16.65
N THR A 42 -7.82 8.68 -15.35
CA THR A 42 -7.22 7.69 -14.44
C THR A 42 -8.03 6.39 -14.41
N ARG A 43 -9.36 6.47 -14.41
CA ARG A 43 -10.21 5.29 -14.43
C ARG A 43 -10.09 4.54 -15.75
N GLU A 44 -10.07 5.23 -16.87
CA GLU A 44 -9.88 4.64 -18.20
C GLU A 44 -8.55 3.88 -18.28
N ASP A 45 -7.46 4.48 -17.77
CA ASP A 45 -6.15 3.84 -17.70
C ASP A 45 -6.17 2.57 -16.82
N LEU A 46 -6.79 2.65 -15.64
CA LEU A 46 -6.93 1.50 -14.74
C LEU A 46 -7.79 0.38 -15.36
N ASP A 47 -8.81 0.72 -16.14
CA ASP A 47 -9.66 -0.26 -16.83
C ASP A 47 -8.89 -0.91 -17.99
N ALA A 48 -8.05 -0.16 -18.70
CA ALA A 48 -7.15 -0.70 -19.72
C ALA A 48 -6.12 -1.68 -19.10
N ILE A 49 -5.53 -1.33 -17.95
CA ILE A 49 -4.62 -2.21 -17.20
C ILE A 49 -5.36 -3.47 -16.73
N ALA A 50 -6.58 -3.33 -16.18
CA ALA A 50 -7.40 -4.47 -15.77
C ALA A 50 -7.66 -5.44 -16.91
N LYS A 51 -7.98 -4.89 -18.10
CA LYS A 51 -8.19 -5.69 -19.29
C LYS A 51 -6.93 -6.48 -19.70
N ILE A 52 -5.76 -5.83 -19.68
CA ILE A 52 -4.49 -6.52 -19.99
C ILE A 52 -4.25 -7.69 -19.03
N TYR A 53 -4.49 -7.51 -17.73
CA TYR A 53 -4.37 -8.60 -16.77
C TYR A 53 -5.35 -9.73 -17.05
N GLN A 54 -6.63 -9.42 -17.32
CA GLN A 54 -7.66 -10.40 -17.61
C GLN A 54 -7.38 -11.16 -18.90
N ASP A 55 -6.91 -10.49 -19.95
CA ASP A 55 -6.50 -11.10 -21.24
C ASP A 55 -5.30 -12.05 -21.07
N ASN A 56 -4.59 -12.00 -19.93
CA ASN A 56 -3.49 -12.90 -19.53
C ASN A 56 -3.87 -13.86 -18.39
N ASP A 57 -5.17 -14.16 -18.24
CA ASP A 57 -5.70 -15.08 -17.23
C ASP A 57 -5.40 -14.71 -15.79
N ILE A 58 -5.20 -13.41 -15.50
CA ILE A 58 -5.00 -12.88 -14.15
C ILE A 58 -6.32 -12.38 -13.60
N VAL A 59 -6.70 -12.86 -12.42
CA VAL A 59 -7.91 -12.40 -11.73
C VAL A 59 -7.68 -11.02 -11.15
N VAL A 60 -8.49 -10.04 -11.56
CA VAL A 60 -8.41 -8.66 -11.09
C VAL A 60 -9.50 -8.39 -10.06
N HIS A 61 -9.10 -7.91 -8.89
CA HIS A 61 -9.99 -7.40 -7.86
C HIS A 61 -9.93 -5.88 -7.82
N ARG A 62 -11.08 -5.24 -7.63
CA ARG A 62 -11.18 -3.78 -7.51
C ARG A 62 -11.66 -3.40 -6.11
N PRO A 63 -11.31 -2.21 -5.59
CA PRO A 63 -11.83 -1.72 -4.33
C PRO A 63 -13.35 -1.51 -4.41
N LYS A 64 -14.04 -1.74 -3.29
CA LYS A 64 -15.44 -1.39 -3.17
C LYS A 64 -15.58 0.06 -2.71
N ILE A 65 -15.97 0.93 -3.63
CA ILE A 65 -16.18 2.35 -3.35
C ILE A 65 -17.65 2.59 -3.01
N LEU A 66 -17.90 3.29 -1.90
CA LEU A 66 -19.21 3.76 -1.48
C LEU A 66 -19.20 5.29 -1.46
N ASN A 67 -20.36 5.91 -1.62
CA ASN A 67 -20.48 7.38 -1.61
C ASN A 67 -20.01 7.97 -0.27
N GLU A 68 -20.32 7.30 0.83
CA GLU A 68 -19.98 7.69 2.20
C GLU A 68 -18.46 7.73 2.45
N HIS A 69 -17.65 7.07 1.64
CA HIS A 69 -16.19 7.13 1.75
C HIS A 69 -15.62 8.53 1.43
N ALA A 70 -16.43 9.39 0.79
CA ALA A 70 -16.07 10.78 0.54
C ALA A 70 -16.64 11.75 1.58
N ASP A 71 -17.34 11.28 2.62
CA ASP A 71 -17.87 12.14 3.68
C ASP A 71 -16.79 12.52 4.69
N ASP A 72 -16.95 13.70 5.29
CA ASP A 72 -16.03 14.17 6.31
C ASP A 72 -16.02 13.22 7.51
N ILE A 73 -14.84 12.83 7.95
CA ILE A 73 -14.63 11.97 9.10
C ILE A 73 -14.16 12.85 10.26
N ASN A 74 -14.95 12.90 11.33
CA ASN A 74 -14.61 13.63 12.54
C ASN A 74 -14.81 12.72 13.76
N ILE A 75 -13.71 12.18 14.25
CA ILE A 75 -13.66 11.39 15.48
C ILE A 75 -12.69 12.05 16.47
N PRO A 76 -12.66 11.64 17.75
CA PRO A 76 -11.87 12.35 18.77
C PRO A 76 -10.41 12.61 18.41
N PHE A 77 -9.80 11.78 17.60
CA PHE A 77 -8.36 11.84 17.29
C PHE A 77 -8.05 12.07 15.81
N VAL A 78 -9.05 12.06 14.93
CA VAL A 78 -8.86 12.18 13.49
C VAL A 78 -9.93 13.07 12.87
N SER A 79 -9.50 14.00 12.02
CA SER A 79 -10.38 14.79 11.16
C SER A 79 -9.82 14.76 9.75
N THR A 80 -10.61 14.28 8.79
CA THR A 80 -10.23 14.24 7.38
C THR A 80 -11.43 14.40 6.46
N LYS A 81 -11.19 14.90 5.25
CA LYS A 81 -12.21 15.10 4.20
C LYS A 81 -12.36 13.83 3.36
N GLY A 82 -13.02 12.84 3.93
CA GLY A 82 -13.17 11.53 3.32
C GLY A 82 -11.94 10.63 3.49
N ILE A 83 -12.02 9.46 2.89
CA ILE A 83 -10.93 8.49 2.80
C ILE A 83 -10.17 8.76 1.50
N ARG A 84 -8.85 8.75 1.54
CA ARG A 84 -7.99 8.92 0.35
C ARG A 84 -8.43 8.02 -0.80
N ASN A 85 -8.23 8.46 -2.04
CA ASN A 85 -8.49 7.65 -3.22
C ASN A 85 -7.76 6.30 -3.16
N PRO A 86 -8.46 5.17 -3.39
CA PRO A 86 -7.86 3.83 -3.33
C PRO A 86 -7.07 3.49 -4.61
N LEU A 87 -6.13 4.35 -4.99
CA LEU A 87 -5.30 4.15 -6.18
C LEU A 87 -4.17 3.17 -5.96
N SER A 88 -3.64 3.11 -4.73
CA SER A 88 -2.45 2.35 -4.38
C SER A 88 -2.77 1.26 -3.36
N PRO A 89 -3.36 0.12 -3.76
CA PRO A 89 -3.68 -0.97 -2.83
C PRO A 89 -2.45 -1.53 -2.10
N ARG A 90 -1.26 -1.29 -2.63
CA ARG A 90 0.01 -1.68 -2.05
C ARG A 90 0.38 -0.87 -0.80
N ASP A 91 -0.11 0.36 -0.64
CA ASP A 91 0.19 1.19 0.53
C ASP A 91 -0.40 0.58 1.82
N PRO A 92 -1.72 0.27 1.90
CA PRO A 92 -2.33 -0.27 3.11
C PRO A 92 -2.17 -1.78 3.28
N PHE A 93 -1.78 -2.54 2.24
CA PHE A 93 -1.73 -4.00 2.30
C PHE A 93 -0.53 -4.60 1.58
N ILE A 94 0.04 -5.61 2.20
CA ILE A 94 0.98 -6.53 1.57
C ILE A 94 0.69 -7.98 2.00
N VAL A 95 0.89 -8.91 1.09
CA VAL A 95 0.89 -10.34 1.44
C VAL A 95 2.34 -10.80 1.57
N ILE A 96 2.68 -11.39 2.72
CA ILE A 96 4.01 -11.94 3.01
C ILE A 96 3.83 -13.43 3.36
N GLY A 97 4.35 -14.32 2.53
CA GLY A 97 4.07 -15.74 2.65
C GLY A 97 2.57 -16.01 2.58
N ASN A 98 2.01 -16.59 3.63
CA ASN A 98 0.56 -16.83 3.78
C ASN A 98 -0.13 -15.80 4.68
N THR A 99 0.49 -14.67 4.95
CA THR A 99 -0.03 -13.64 5.87
C THR A 99 -0.44 -12.40 5.09
N ILE A 100 -1.69 -11.97 5.24
CA ILE A 100 -2.16 -10.65 4.85
C ILE A 100 -1.73 -9.69 5.96
N LEU A 101 -0.89 -8.74 5.65
CA LEU A 101 -0.52 -7.65 6.56
C LEU A 101 -1.27 -6.39 6.15
N GLU A 102 -2.04 -5.85 7.09
CA GLU A 102 -2.62 -4.52 7.02
C GLU A 102 -1.69 -3.56 7.75
N THR A 103 -1.11 -2.64 7.03
CA THR A 103 -0.14 -1.69 7.55
C THR A 103 -0.81 -0.47 8.18
N ALA A 104 -0.03 0.33 8.88
CA ALA A 104 -0.46 1.59 9.46
C ALA A 104 0.14 2.76 8.66
N GLY A 105 -0.71 3.44 7.91
CA GLY A 105 -0.31 4.63 7.15
C GLY A 105 0.11 5.79 8.06
N TYR A 106 0.90 6.69 7.51
CA TYR A 106 1.43 7.86 8.24
C TYR A 106 0.51 9.09 8.18
N ARG A 107 -0.60 9.01 7.45
CA ARG A 107 -1.57 10.10 7.25
C ARG A 107 -2.94 9.74 7.79
N ALA A 108 -3.67 10.73 8.30
CA ALA A 108 -5.01 10.55 8.83
C ALA A 108 -6.02 10.04 7.78
N ASP A 109 -5.91 10.49 6.52
CA ASP A 109 -6.78 10.06 5.42
C ASP A 109 -6.52 8.64 4.94
N MET A 110 -5.37 8.04 5.31
CA MET A 110 -5.04 6.63 5.06
C MET A 110 -5.63 5.68 6.11
N MET A 111 -6.01 6.19 7.28
CA MET A 111 -6.45 5.38 8.43
C MET A 111 -7.55 4.38 8.08
N PHE A 112 -8.46 4.77 7.21
CA PHE A 112 -9.61 3.97 6.82
C PHE A 112 -9.52 3.37 5.41
N GLU A 113 -8.41 3.55 4.71
CA GLU A 113 -8.23 3.08 3.33
C GLU A 113 -8.42 1.57 3.19
N HIS A 114 -8.10 0.80 4.23
CA HIS A 114 -8.32 -0.64 4.29
C HIS A 114 -9.78 -1.06 4.06
N LEU A 115 -10.75 -0.17 4.32
CA LEU A 115 -12.18 -0.47 4.13
C LEU A 115 -12.53 -0.74 2.66
N PHE A 116 -11.84 -0.11 1.72
CA PHE A 116 -12.05 -0.34 0.29
C PHE A 116 -11.75 -1.78 -0.14
N TYR A 117 -10.79 -2.42 0.52
CA TYR A 117 -10.25 -3.74 0.15
C TYR A 117 -10.72 -4.86 1.07
N LYS A 118 -11.35 -4.51 2.19
CA LYS A 118 -11.75 -5.45 3.25
C LYS A 118 -12.55 -6.63 2.72
N GLN A 119 -13.50 -6.40 1.81
CA GLN A 119 -14.35 -7.46 1.28
C GLN A 119 -13.53 -8.49 0.46
N THR A 120 -12.60 -8.01 -0.36
CA THR A 120 -11.69 -8.84 -1.15
C THR A 120 -10.83 -9.72 -0.25
N PHE A 121 -10.15 -9.13 0.72
CA PHE A 121 -9.27 -9.87 1.63
C PHE A 121 -10.05 -10.77 2.57
N MET A 122 -11.25 -10.38 3.04
CA MET A 122 -12.09 -11.22 3.88
C MET A 122 -12.51 -12.50 3.15
N SER A 123 -12.88 -12.41 1.86
CA SER A 123 -13.22 -13.60 1.07
C SER A 123 -12.03 -14.56 0.94
N LYS A 124 -10.81 -14.04 0.85
CA LYS A 124 -9.59 -14.86 0.82
C LYS A 124 -9.28 -15.48 2.19
N TYR A 125 -9.41 -14.71 3.25
CA TYR A 125 -9.20 -15.15 4.62
C TYR A 125 -10.15 -16.29 4.99
N THR A 126 -11.45 -16.15 4.73
CA THR A 126 -12.46 -17.15 5.08
C THR A 126 -12.36 -18.45 4.27
N ASN A 127 -11.78 -18.38 3.08
CA ASN A 127 -11.67 -19.54 2.17
C ASN A 127 -10.26 -20.16 2.11
N SER A 128 -9.38 -19.78 3.03
CA SER A 128 -8.01 -20.30 3.08
C SER A 128 -7.47 -20.36 4.52
N SER A 129 -6.31 -20.96 4.70
CA SER A 129 -5.58 -20.98 5.98
C SER A 129 -4.63 -19.78 6.17
N CYS A 130 -4.83 -18.70 5.43
CA CYS A 130 -3.96 -17.54 5.57
C CYS A 130 -4.18 -16.83 6.91
N LYS A 131 -3.13 -16.18 7.39
CA LYS A 131 -3.22 -15.28 8.54
C LYS A 131 -3.63 -13.88 8.05
N TRP A 132 -4.30 -13.13 8.91
CA TRP A 132 -4.51 -11.69 8.70
C TRP A 132 -4.12 -10.96 9.97
N ILE A 133 -3.13 -10.12 9.87
CA ILE A 133 -2.64 -9.30 10.98
C ILE A 133 -2.71 -7.82 10.60
N LYS A 134 -2.95 -6.98 11.59
CA LYS A 134 -2.99 -5.54 11.45
C LYS A 134 -2.00 -4.89 12.39
N MET A 135 -1.24 -3.92 11.89
CA MET A 135 -0.43 -3.05 12.74
C MET A 135 -1.33 -2.19 13.64
N PRO A 136 -0.85 -1.82 14.84
CA PRO A 136 -1.54 -0.81 15.64
C PRO A 136 -1.78 0.45 14.82
N THR A 137 -2.99 0.98 14.90
CA THR A 137 -3.32 2.26 14.27
C THR A 137 -2.66 3.37 15.07
N PRO A 138 -1.81 4.21 14.45
CA PRO A 138 -1.12 5.28 15.17
C PRO A 138 -2.08 6.41 15.56
N SER A 139 -1.68 7.18 16.55
CA SER A 139 -2.36 8.41 16.94
C SER A 139 -2.00 9.53 15.98
N TYR A 140 -3.01 10.20 15.42
CA TYR A 140 -2.80 11.33 14.52
C TYR A 140 -3.04 12.64 15.28
N ASP A 141 -2.11 13.60 15.22
CA ASP A 141 -2.31 14.91 15.83
C ASP A 141 -3.25 15.76 14.97
N LYS A 142 -4.36 16.22 15.58
CA LYS A 142 -5.33 17.11 14.91
C LYS A 142 -4.78 18.47 14.52
N ASN A 143 -3.73 18.92 15.20
CA ASN A 143 -3.17 20.26 15.00
C ASN A 143 -2.17 20.29 13.84
N CYS A 144 -1.84 19.16 13.32
CA CYS A 144 -0.89 19.04 12.25
C CYS A 144 -1.62 18.73 10.94
N ILE A 145 -1.71 19.72 10.08
CA ILE A 145 -2.33 19.64 8.75
C ILE A 145 -1.35 19.06 7.72
N ASP A 146 -0.07 19.02 8.06
CA ASP A 146 0.99 18.53 7.18
C ASP A 146 1.29 17.05 7.39
N ASP A 147 1.70 16.41 6.32
CA ASP A 147 1.86 14.97 6.08
C ASP A 147 2.83 14.20 7.03
N SER A 148 3.35 14.83 8.07
CA SER A 148 4.41 14.29 8.93
C SER A 148 3.99 13.95 10.37
N ASN A 149 2.73 13.70 10.64
CA ASN A 149 2.13 13.86 11.98
C ASN A 149 1.81 12.60 12.74
N VAL A 150 2.48 11.54 12.45
CA VAL A 150 2.48 10.38 13.31
C VAL A 150 3.62 10.54 14.32
N LEU A 151 3.30 10.35 15.60
CA LEU A 151 4.29 10.39 16.66
C LEU A 151 5.42 9.41 16.35
N ASP A 152 6.66 9.87 16.37
CA ASP A 152 7.86 9.02 16.18
C ASP A 152 7.94 7.83 17.17
N SER A 153 7.05 7.79 18.15
CA SER A 153 6.97 6.74 19.16
C SER A 153 6.09 5.55 18.80
N GLU A 154 5.30 5.64 17.74
CA GLU A 154 4.37 4.58 17.33
C GLU A 154 4.82 3.89 16.04
N PRO A 155 4.52 2.58 15.86
CA PRO A 155 4.96 1.87 14.65
C PRO A 155 4.19 2.34 13.41
N ILE A 156 4.94 2.81 12.43
CA ILE A 156 4.44 3.20 11.12
C ILE A 156 5.21 2.47 10.05
N ILE A 157 4.50 1.95 9.09
CA ILE A 157 5.05 1.45 7.84
C ILE A 157 3.98 1.49 6.76
N ASP A 158 4.35 2.06 5.64
CA ASP A 158 3.61 1.91 4.39
C ASP A 158 4.09 0.63 3.71
N ALA A 159 3.19 -0.23 3.27
CA ALA A 159 3.58 -1.51 2.69
C ALA A 159 4.33 -1.37 1.35
N ALA A 160 4.23 -0.22 0.68
CA ALA A 160 5.05 0.11 -0.49
C ALA A 160 6.54 0.28 -0.16
N GLN A 161 6.91 0.35 1.13
CA GLN A 161 8.30 0.34 1.60
C GLN A 161 8.90 -1.06 1.75
N ILE A 162 8.14 -2.12 1.44
CA ILE A 162 8.58 -3.51 1.64
C ILE A 162 8.68 -4.24 0.30
N LEU A 163 9.84 -4.82 -0.01
CA LEU A 163 10.01 -5.81 -1.08
C LEU A 163 10.22 -7.20 -0.50
N ARG A 164 9.62 -8.19 -1.15
CA ARG A 164 9.75 -9.61 -0.79
C ARG A 164 10.78 -10.28 -1.69
N LEU A 165 11.72 -10.98 -1.11
CA LEU A 165 12.75 -11.72 -1.83
C LEU A 165 13.02 -13.07 -1.15
N GLY A 166 12.11 -14.04 -1.36
CA GLY A 166 12.18 -15.35 -0.73
C GLY A 166 12.01 -15.31 0.78
N ASP A 167 13.05 -15.57 1.51
CA ASP A 167 13.15 -15.51 2.97
C ASP A 167 13.58 -14.14 3.51
N CYS A 168 13.76 -13.16 2.62
CA CYS A 168 14.15 -11.81 2.97
C CYS A 168 13.01 -10.82 2.73
N LEU A 169 12.90 -9.81 3.61
CA LEU A 169 12.14 -8.59 3.40
C LEU A 169 13.12 -7.42 3.35
N ILE A 170 13.12 -6.71 2.24
CA ILE A 170 13.94 -5.50 2.09
C ILE A 170 13.02 -4.33 2.36
N ILE A 171 13.38 -3.48 3.32
CA ILE A 171 12.56 -2.37 3.77
C ILE A 171 13.34 -1.08 3.55
N SER A 172 12.78 -0.16 2.76
CA SER A 172 13.32 1.19 2.66
C SER A 172 13.07 1.95 3.95
N ASN A 173 14.10 2.61 4.49
CA ASN A 173 14.00 3.39 5.72
C ASN A 173 13.74 4.88 5.48
N SER A 174 13.20 5.25 4.33
CA SER A 174 12.88 6.63 3.96
C SER A 174 11.37 6.90 3.93
N GLY A 175 10.96 8.08 4.34
CA GLY A 175 9.60 8.60 4.17
C GLY A 175 8.56 7.93 5.07
N ALA A 176 7.72 7.10 4.52
CA ALA A 176 6.51 6.55 5.15
C ALA A 176 6.76 5.36 6.10
N ILE A 177 7.85 5.40 6.85
CA ILE A 177 8.24 4.36 7.81
C ILE A 177 9.07 4.97 8.94
N ASN A 178 9.01 4.35 10.12
CA ASN A 178 9.91 4.67 11.23
C ASN A 178 10.54 3.42 11.83
N LYS A 179 11.51 3.62 12.73
CA LYS A 179 12.21 2.52 13.41
C LYS A 179 11.24 1.59 14.14
N HIS A 180 10.19 2.10 14.77
CA HIS A 180 9.20 1.30 15.50
C HIS A 180 8.40 0.38 14.56
N GLY A 181 8.11 0.84 13.32
CA GLY A 181 7.51 0.01 12.28
C GLY A 181 8.43 -1.14 11.87
N ILE A 182 9.73 -0.87 11.66
CA ILE A 182 10.73 -1.90 11.34
C ILE A 182 10.87 -2.91 12.49
N ASP A 183 10.93 -2.43 13.73
CA ASP A 183 11.02 -3.31 14.91
C ASP A 183 9.75 -4.13 15.10
N TRP A 184 8.59 -3.58 14.76
CA TRP A 184 7.33 -4.32 14.72
C TRP A 184 7.38 -5.45 13.69
N MET A 185 7.87 -5.17 12.48
CA MET A 185 8.06 -6.20 11.44
C MET A 185 8.98 -7.32 11.90
N ARG A 186 10.10 -7.01 12.56
CA ARG A 186 11.04 -8.02 13.09
C ARG A 186 10.39 -8.97 14.11
N ARG A 187 9.47 -8.45 14.94
CA ARG A 187 8.77 -9.25 15.96
C ARG A 187 7.66 -10.15 15.39
N HIS A 188 7.08 -9.77 14.24
CA HIS A 188 5.93 -10.50 13.68
C HIS A 188 6.30 -11.38 12.50
N PHE A 189 7.48 -11.17 11.91
CA PHE A 189 8.00 -11.92 10.78
C PHE A 189 9.39 -12.49 11.10
N GLU A 190 9.48 -13.20 12.24
CA GLU A 190 10.74 -13.77 12.75
C GLU A 190 11.39 -14.77 11.79
N ASP A 191 10.60 -15.45 10.95
CA ASP A 191 11.06 -16.38 9.92
C ASP A 191 11.71 -15.68 8.72
N TYR A 192 11.63 -14.35 8.66
CA TYR A 192 12.20 -13.55 7.56
C TYR A 192 13.41 -12.74 8.01
N LYS A 193 14.42 -12.72 7.16
CA LYS A 193 15.54 -11.78 7.33
C LYS A 193 15.12 -10.39 6.87
N ILE A 194 15.05 -9.44 7.81
CA ILE A 194 14.75 -8.04 7.50
C ILE A 194 16.04 -7.28 7.21
N ILE A 195 16.09 -6.68 6.02
CA ILE A 195 17.22 -5.91 5.52
C ILE A 195 16.74 -4.47 5.30
N GLU A 196 17.34 -3.53 6.00
CA GLU A 196 17.08 -2.11 5.80
C GLU A 196 17.90 -1.60 4.61
N ALA A 197 17.26 -0.80 3.77
CA ALA A 197 17.87 -0.16 2.61
C ALA A 197 17.69 1.36 2.71
N GLU A 198 18.76 2.11 2.56
CA GLU A 198 18.74 3.57 2.48
C GLU A 198 18.43 3.97 1.03
N LEU A 199 17.14 4.08 0.72
CA LEU A 199 16.64 4.44 -0.61
C LEU A 199 15.64 5.58 -0.47
N GLU A 200 15.62 6.49 -1.42
CA GLU A 200 14.66 7.60 -1.42
C GLU A 200 13.29 7.14 -1.92
N GLY A 201 12.21 7.56 -1.24
CA GLY A 201 10.83 7.27 -1.61
C GLY A 201 10.40 5.81 -1.40
N HIS A 202 9.33 5.42 -2.06
CA HIS A 202 8.80 4.07 -1.98
C HIS A 202 9.68 3.08 -2.73
N ILE A 203 10.12 2.02 -2.07
CA ILE A 203 11.04 1.04 -2.64
C ILE A 203 10.44 0.31 -3.85
N ASP A 204 9.13 0.07 -3.84
CA ASP A 204 8.44 -0.58 -4.95
C ASP A 204 8.36 0.30 -6.21
N ALA A 205 8.48 1.61 -6.08
CA ALA A 205 8.63 2.53 -7.21
C ALA A 205 10.07 2.55 -7.76
N GLN A 206 11.06 2.31 -6.90
CA GLN A 206 12.50 2.43 -7.22
C GLN A 206 13.11 1.13 -7.72
N ILE A 207 12.61 -0.01 -7.26
CA ILE A 207 13.19 -1.32 -7.59
C ILE A 207 12.10 -2.26 -8.10
N LYS A 208 12.28 -2.76 -9.31
CA LYS A 208 11.43 -3.80 -9.91
C LYS A 208 12.25 -5.08 -10.11
N ILE A 209 12.00 -6.08 -9.30
CA ILE A 209 12.61 -7.39 -9.45
C ILE A 209 11.83 -8.15 -10.53
N ILE A 210 12.51 -8.48 -11.64
CA ILE A 210 11.87 -9.15 -12.80
C ILE A 210 12.01 -10.67 -12.67
N ARG A 211 13.17 -11.14 -12.20
CA ARG A 211 13.48 -12.55 -11.93
C ARG A 211 14.79 -12.62 -11.14
N PRO A 212 15.18 -13.79 -10.62
CA PRO A 212 16.51 -13.95 -10.02
C PRO A 212 17.61 -13.48 -10.97
N GLY A 213 18.49 -12.60 -10.47
CA GLY A 213 19.59 -12.00 -11.22
C GLY A 213 19.21 -10.88 -12.21
N LEU A 214 17.94 -10.42 -12.22
CA LEU A 214 17.51 -9.30 -13.07
C LEU A 214 16.55 -8.38 -12.34
N MET A 215 16.93 -7.12 -12.23
CA MET A 215 16.06 -6.04 -11.73
C MET A 215 16.19 -4.78 -12.59
N ILE A 216 15.22 -3.90 -12.47
CA ILE A 216 15.23 -2.54 -13.02
C ILE A 216 15.26 -1.58 -11.84
N THR A 217 16.20 -0.64 -11.84
CA THR A 217 16.39 0.36 -10.78
C THR A 217 17.15 1.56 -11.34
N PRO A 218 16.91 2.78 -10.83
CA PRO A 218 17.73 3.96 -11.15
C PRO A 218 19.06 3.98 -10.40
N TYR A 219 19.26 3.11 -9.41
CA TYR A 219 20.47 3.09 -8.59
C TYR A 219 21.60 2.33 -9.26
N GLN A 220 22.84 2.76 -8.97
CA GLN A 220 24.03 1.96 -9.34
C GLN A 220 24.13 0.74 -8.43
N LYS A 221 24.79 -0.31 -8.92
CA LYS A 221 24.95 -1.56 -8.16
C LYS A 221 25.60 -1.35 -6.78
N SER A 222 26.56 -0.41 -6.69
CA SER A 222 27.26 -0.05 -5.44
C SER A 222 26.34 0.55 -4.37
N ASP A 223 25.22 1.15 -4.78
CA ASP A 223 24.33 1.92 -3.89
C ASP A 223 23.19 1.03 -3.37
N LEU A 224 23.12 -0.21 -3.85
CA LEU A 224 22.12 -1.18 -3.45
C LEU A 224 22.59 -2.03 -2.26
N PRO A 225 21.66 -2.50 -1.40
CA PRO A 225 21.97 -3.52 -0.40
C PRO A 225 22.65 -4.75 -1.03
N GLN A 226 23.57 -5.36 -0.30
CA GLN A 226 24.37 -6.49 -0.83
C GLN A 226 23.50 -7.64 -1.39
N CYS A 227 22.32 -7.89 -0.81
CA CYS A 227 21.40 -8.93 -1.30
C CYS A 227 20.78 -8.62 -2.66
N LEU A 228 20.88 -7.37 -3.13
CA LEU A 228 20.40 -6.91 -4.45
C LEU A 228 21.54 -6.66 -5.45
N GLN A 229 22.79 -6.79 -5.05
CA GLN A 229 23.96 -6.67 -5.90
C GLN A 229 24.25 -7.97 -6.68
#